data_43ae4b142228e50a3bc8746bb9edc208
#
_entry.id   43ae4b142228e50a3bc8746bb9edc208
#
_cell.length_a   1.000
_cell.length_b   1.000
_cell.length_c   1.000
_cell.angle_alpha   90.00
_cell.angle_beta   90.00
_cell.angle_gamma   90.00
#
_symmetry.space_group_name_H-M   'P 1'
#
loop_
_entity.id
_entity.type
_entity.pdbx_description
1 polymer ?
#
loop_
_entity_poly.entity_id
_entity_poly.type
_entity_poly.pdbx_seq_one_letter_code
_entity_poly.pdbx_strand_id
1 'polypeptide(L)'
;MTDLEANVLAAAQGKVGAAALPNLYSGYADMAYDLDLMGKVVDLAPYLTAKEKAAYVDGFLSEGDLMNNGELKIFPVAKSTELLYLNATDWAPFAAATGVTYDNLATMEGVVEVARQYYDWTDAMTSTPNDGKAFFGRDALANYLLCGAQEMGLTIFDTKNGVMTLHFDKDVIRKLWDNFYVPYIKGWFGASGRFRSDDVKTGNLLAYVGSSASSPFFPAQVMTSDAESHAIEPAILPCPSFAGCSPVAAQQGAGMIVTKGTDAQIRACVEFLKWFTQPENNIAFSVNSGYLPVTHAAANLNAIQASGLELTDIVTQVLDLSLDAVEHDALYTTHAFLEGPRPASPCKMP
;
A
#
# COMPACT_ATOMS: atom_id res chain seq x y z
N MET A 1 -8.31 -4.23 11.62
CA MET A 1 -8.65 -2.81 11.56
C MET A 1 -10.14 -2.60 11.86
N THR A 2 -11.06 -3.25 11.14
CA THR A 2 -12.53 -3.08 11.28
C THR A 2 -13.04 -3.18 12.72
N ASP A 3 -12.54 -4.11 13.52
CA ASP A 3 -12.99 -4.25 14.94
C ASP A 3 -12.46 -3.11 15.81
N LEU A 4 -11.23 -2.64 15.54
CA LEU A 4 -10.66 -1.48 16.24
C LEU A 4 -11.47 -0.22 15.93
N GLU A 5 -11.76 0.03 14.66
CA GLU A 5 -12.57 1.17 14.20
C GLU A 5 -13.95 1.16 14.82
N ALA A 6 -14.65 0.01 14.77
CA ALA A 6 -15.97 -0.12 15.37
C ALA A 6 -15.96 0.13 16.88
N ASN A 7 -14.95 -0.37 17.61
CA ASN A 7 -14.80 -0.20 19.05
C ASN A 7 -14.48 1.25 19.42
N VAL A 8 -13.54 1.89 18.70
CA VAL A 8 -13.19 3.30 18.94
C VAL A 8 -14.37 4.23 18.63
N LEU A 9 -15.09 3.99 17.52
CA LEU A 9 -16.28 4.77 17.18
C LEU A 9 -17.39 4.60 18.23
N ALA A 10 -17.63 3.36 18.70
CA ALA A 10 -18.59 3.10 19.77
C ALA A 10 -18.23 3.82 21.07
N ALA A 11 -16.93 3.81 21.43
CA ALA A 11 -16.40 4.54 22.59
C ALA A 11 -16.56 6.06 22.44
N ALA A 12 -16.23 6.61 21.27
CA ALA A 12 -16.37 8.04 20.97
C ALA A 12 -17.83 8.53 21.03
N GLN A 13 -18.77 7.68 20.61
CA GLN A 13 -20.21 7.92 20.67
C GLN A 13 -20.83 7.69 22.05
N GLY A 14 -20.08 7.16 23.03
CA GLY A 14 -20.59 6.83 24.37
C GLY A 14 -21.65 5.74 24.36
N LYS A 15 -21.55 4.76 23.45
CA LYS A 15 -22.52 3.66 23.36
C LYS A 15 -22.50 2.83 24.65
N VAL A 16 -23.67 2.37 25.05
CA VAL A 16 -23.85 1.49 26.24
C VAL A 16 -23.00 0.22 26.03
N GLY A 17 -22.13 -0.09 27.02
CA GLY A 17 -21.24 -1.24 26.98
C GLY A 17 -19.94 -1.01 26.21
N ALA A 18 -19.74 0.14 25.60
CA ALA A 18 -18.45 0.47 24.97
C ALA A 18 -17.37 0.71 26.03
N ALA A 19 -16.12 0.35 25.70
CA ALA A 19 -14.96 0.68 26.53
C ALA A 19 -14.72 2.21 26.56
N ALA A 20 -13.84 2.67 27.46
CA ALA A 20 -13.40 4.06 27.44
C ALA A 20 -12.65 4.35 26.13
N LEU A 21 -12.80 5.58 25.63
CA LEU A 21 -12.07 6.02 24.43
C LEU A 21 -10.56 5.98 24.72
N PRO A 22 -9.76 5.26 23.92
CA PRO A 22 -8.31 5.19 24.14
C PRO A 22 -7.64 6.56 23.89
N ASN A 23 -6.56 6.87 24.63
CA ASN A 23 -5.82 8.11 24.42
C ASN A 23 -5.02 8.13 23.11
N LEU A 24 -4.68 6.94 22.59
CA LEU A 24 -3.88 6.74 21.39
C LEU A 24 -4.39 5.50 20.65
N TYR A 25 -4.58 5.58 19.36
CA TYR A 25 -4.95 4.43 18.52
C TYR A 25 -4.45 4.61 17.08
N SER A 26 -4.32 3.50 16.36
CA SER A 26 -3.97 3.49 14.94
C SER A 26 -5.21 3.60 14.07
N GLY A 27 -5.19 4.48 13.07
CA GLY A 27 -6.32 4.67 12.16
C GLY A 27 -5.94 5.36 10.85
N TYR A 28 -6.87 5.34 9.92
CA TYR A 28 -6.78 6.03 8.64
C TYR A 28 -7.51 7.38 8.68
N ALA A 29 -7.37 8.14 7.61
CA ALA A 29 -7.87 9.51 7.51
C ALA A 29 -9.39 9.62 7.68
N ASP A 30 -10.16 8.66 7.15
CA ASP A 30 -11.63 8.61 7.28
C ASP A 30 -12.07 8.51 8.73
N MET A 31 -11.45 7.60 9.49
CA MET A 31 -11.76 7.44 10.91
C MET A 31 -11.30 8.63 11.75
N ALA A 32 -10.11 9.16 11.48
CA ALA A 32 -9.62 10.36 12.16
C ALA A 32 -10.57 11.53 11.94
N TYR A 33 -11.06 11.68 10.73
CA TYR A 33 -12.00 12.72 10.33
C TYR A 33 -13.35 12.59 11.05
N ASP A 34 -13.94 11.38 11.09
CA ASP A 34 -15.19 11.11 11.81
C ASP A 34 -15.09 11.50 13.30
N LEU A 35 -13.96 11.16 13.95
CA LEU A 35 -13.74 11.52 15.36
C LEU A 35 -13.42 13.01 15.55
N ASP A 36 -12.74 13.64 14.57
CA ASP A 36 -12.47 15.07 14.62
C ASP A 36 -13.75 15.90 14.52
N LEU A 37 -14.71 15.49 13.68
CA LEU A 37 -16.05 16.09 13.61
C LEU A 37 -16.82 15.98 14.95
N MET A 38 -16.56 14.93 15.73
CA MET A 38 -17.10 14.78 17.09
C MET A 38 -16.32 15.61 18.13
N GLY A 39 -15.28 16.33 17.72
CA GLY A 39 -14.39 17.10 18.60
C GLY A 39 -13.53 16.21 19.51
N LYS A 40 -13.21 14.99 19.13
CA LYS A 40 -12.47 14.01 19.94
C LYS A 40 -10.99 13.92 19.63
N VAL A 41 -10.51 14.47 18.51
CA VAL A 41 -9.11 14.37 18.07
C VAL A 41 -8.32 15.59 18.51
N VAL A 42 -7.06 15.39 18.88
CA VAL A 42 -6.11 16.45 19.23
C VAL A 42 -5.39 16.93 17.97
N ASP A 43 -5.24 18.24 17.81
CA ASP A 43 -4.25 18.80 16.90
C ASP A 43 -2.86 18.67 17.51
N LEU A 44 -2.00 17.90 16.87
CA LEU A 44 -0.63 17.66 17.33
C LEU A 44 0.38 18.70 16.83
N ALA A 45 -0.02 19.56 15.88
CA ALA A 45 0.88 20.58 15.32
C ALA A 45 1.53 21.52 16.36
N PRO A 46 0.82 21.95 17.43
CA PRO A 46 1.41 22.79 18.48
C PRO A 46 2.42 22.08 19.39
N TYR A 47 2.43 20.74 19.39
CA TYR A 47 3.34 19.92 20.22
C TYR A 47 4.67 19.62 19.53
N LEU A 48 4.82 20.04 18.27
CA LEU A 48 6.02 19.84 17.46
C LEU A 48 6.63 21.19 17.10
N THR A 49 7.92 21.33 17.31
CA THR A 49 8.70 22.46 16.79
C THR A 49 8.83 22.36 15.27
N ALA A 50 9.14 23.47 14.60
CA ALA A 50 9.42 23.48 13.17
C ALA A 50 10.55 22.52 12.77
N LYS A 51 11.59 22.40 13.62
CA LYS A 51 12.69 21.46 13.42
C LYS A 51 12.24 19.99 13.50
N GLU A 52 11.36 19.68 14.45
CA GLU A 52 10.81 18.33 14.58
C GLU A 52 9.92 17.98 13.39
N LYS A 53 9.06 18.90 12.93
CA LYS A 53 8.25 18.68 11.73
C LYS A 53 9.12 18.45 10.49
N ALA A 54 10.16 19.25 10.28
CA ALA A 54 11.07 19.13 9.16
C ALA A 54 11.96 17.85 9.19
N ALA A 55 11.91 17.07 10.28
CA ALA A 55 12.61 15.78 10.32
C ALA A 55 11.81 14.64 9.65
N TYR A 56 10.51 14.81 9.44
CA TYR A 56 9.65 13.81 8.81
C TYR A 56 9.61 13.99 7.30
N VAL A 57 9.39 12.90 6.58
CA VAL A 57 9.11 12.94 5.14
C VAL A 57 7.83 13.75 4.91
N ASP A 58 7.91 14.79 4.10
CA ASP A 58 6.84 15.79 3.93
C ASP A 58 5.50 15.16 3.54
N GLY A 59 5.49 14.23 2.60
CA GLY A 59 4.28 13.51 2.17
C GLY A 59 3.64 12.71 3.31
N PHE A 60 4.44 12.11 4.18
CA PHE A 60 3.94 11.32 5.31
C PHE A 60 3.34 12.20 6.41
N LEU A 61 3.93 13.36 6.65
CA LEU A 61 3.42 14.30 7.64
C LEU A 61 2.15 15.03 7.14
N SER A 62 2.12 15.39 5.86
CA SER A 62 1.01 16.15 5.26
C SER A 62 -0.31 15.37 5.22
N GLU A 63 -0.28 14.03 5.18
CA GLU A 63 -1.49 13.20 5.32
C GLU A 63 -2.26 13.47 6.62
N GLY A 64 -1.56 13.89 7.67
CA GLY A 64 -2.16 14.23 8.95
C GLY A 64 -2.92 15.55 8.96
N ASP A 65 -2.74 16.41 7.96
CA ASP A 65 -3.53 17.62 7.76
C ASP A 65 -4.79 17.32 6.96
N LEU A 66 -5.81 16.83 7.65
CA LEU A 66 -7.06 16.35 7.04
C LEU A 66 -7.81 17.42 6.24
N MET A 67 -7.61 18.70 6.58
CA MET A 67 -8.39 19.83 6.03
C MET A 67 -7.52 20.84 5.27
N ASN A 68 -6.23 20.58 5.08
CA ASN A 68 -5.27 21.53 4.52
C ASN A 68 -5.26 22.88 5.26
N ASN A 69 -5.34 22.87 6.58
CA ASN A 69 -5.40 24.05 7.43
C ASN A 69 -4.20 24.18 8.39
N GLY A 70 -3.20 23.31 8.26
CA GLY A 70 -1.98 23.28 9.07
C GLY A 70 -2.10 22.54 10.39
N GLU A 71 -3.24 21.91 10.68
CA GLU A 71 -3.41 21.01 11.83
C GLU A 71 -2.78 19.64 11.52
N LEU A 72 -2.37 18.92 12.57
CA LEU A 72 -1.85 17.55 12.46
C LEU A 72 -2.72 16.61 13.28
N LYS A 73 -3.65 15.93 12.64
CA LYS A 73 -4.62 15.02 13.27
C LYS A 73 -4.18 13.57 13.27
N ILE A 74 -3.29 13.21 12.36
CA ILE A 74 -2.70 11.87 12.27
C ILE A 74 -1.19 12.01 12.28
N PHE A 75 -0.54 11.28 13.17
CA PHE A 75 0.91 11.27 13.28
C PHE A 75 1.49 10.06 12.54
N PRO A 76 2.43 10.24 11.59
CA PRO A 76 3.02 9.12 10.87
C PRO A 76 3.99 8.36 11.79
N VAL A 77 3.90 7.02 11.79
CA VAL A 77 4.82 6.16 12.57
C VAL A 77 5.45 5.07 11.72
N ALA A 78 4.75 4.64 10.67
CA ALA A 78 5.20 3.62 9.73
C ALA A 78 4.36 3.74 8.46
N LYS A 79 5.01 3.72 7.31
CA LYS A 79 4.36 3.85 6.01
C LYS A 79 4.75 2.70 5.09
N SER A 80 4.01 2.53 4.01
CA SER A 80 4.33 1.58 2.96
C SER A 80 3.92 2.13 1.60
N THR A 81 4.45 1.55 0.56
CA THR A 81 4.02 1.77 -0.82
C THR A 81 3.73 0.44 -1.49
N GLU A 82 3.47 0.41 -2.78
CA GLU A 82 3.24 -0.81 -3.53
C GLU A 82 4.45 -1.17 -4.39
N LEU A 83 4.74 -2.46 -4.45
CA LEU A 83 5.80 -3.05 -5.28
C LEU A 83 5.24 -4.24 -6.06
N LEU A 84 5.90 -4.60 -7.15
CA LEU A 84 5.63 -5.83 -7.88
C LEU A 84 6.48 -6.96 -7.32
N TYR A 85 5.82 -8.03 -6.89
CA TYR A 85 6.41 -9.28 -6.43
C TYR A 85 6.25 -10.34 -7.50
N LEU A 86 7.34 -11.05 -7.83
CA LEU A 86 7.37 -12.07 -8.86
C LEU A 86 8.02 -13.34 -8.34
N ASN A 87 7.46 -14.49 -8.64
CA ASN A 87 8.10 -15.79 -8.50
C ASN A 87 9.14 -15.97 -9.62
N ALA A 88 10.40 -15.65 -9.31
CA ALA A 88 11.51 -15.69 -10.27
C ALA A 88 11.83 -17.11 -10.74
N THR A 89 11.58 -18.12 -9.89
CA THR A 89 11.82 -19.52 -10.23
C THR A 89 10.92 -19.98 -11.38
N ASP A 90 9.62 -19.74 -11.27
CA ASP A 90 8.67 -20.17 -12.31
C ASP A 90 8.62 -19.19 -13.49
N TRP A 91 9.10 -17.96 -13.30
CA TRP A 91 9.33 -17.00 -14.39
C TRP A 91 10.42 -17.45 -15.36
N ALA A 92 11.52 -18.04 -14.86
CA ALA A 92 12.69 -18.34 -15.67
C ALA A 92 12.42 -19.20 -16.92
N PRO A 93 11.69 -20.34 -16.85
CA PRO A 93 11.36 -21.12 -18.04
C PRO A 93 10.46 -20.39 -19.03
N PHE A 94 9.52 -19.57 -18.57
CA PHE A 94 8.67 -18.76 -19.43
C PHE A 94 9.50 -17.67 -20.15
N ALA A 95 10.33 -16.95 -19.42
CA ALA A 95 11.21 -15.94 -19.98
C ALA A 95 12.18 -16.53 -21.03
N ALA A 96 12.75 -17.70 -20.76
CA ALA A 96 13.62 -18.39 -21.71
C ALA A 96 12.87 -18.82 -22.99
N ALA A 97 11.59 -19.18 -22.88
CA ALA A 97 10.78 -19.62 -24.02
C ALA A 97 10.28 -18.46 -24.89
N THR A 98 10.03 -17.28 -24.30
CA THR A 98 9.36 -16.15 -24.96
C THR A 98 10.27 -14.95 -25.22
N GLY A 99 11.41 -14.86 -24.52
CA GLY A 99 12.33 -13.73 -24.61
C GLY A 99 11.88 -12.50 -23.81
N VAL A 100 10.84 -12.60 -22.97
CA VAL A 100 10.42 -11.51 -22.08
C VAL A 100 11.46 -11.27 -20.99
N THR A 101 11.59 -10.03 -20.55
CA THR A 101 12.48 -9.61 -19.45
C THR A 101 11.72 -8.84 -18.41
N TYR A 102 12.35 -8.53 -17.28
CA TYR A 102 11.73 -7.70 -16.25
C TYR A 102 11.36 -6.30 -16.73
N ASP A 103 12.07 -5.76 -17.72
CA ASP A 103 11.75 -4.45 -18.31
C ASP A 103 10.36 -4.42 -18.96
N ASN A 104 9.87 -5.57 -19.43
CA ASN A 104 8.50 -5.68 -19.96
C ASN A 104 7.43 -5.51 -18.88
N LEU A 105 7.80 -5.58 -17.59
CA LEU A 105 6.90 -5.41 -16.46
C LEU A 105 6.90 -3.97 -15.90
N ALA A 106 7.68 -3.06 -16.48
CA ALA A 106 7.79 -1.68 -15.99
C ALA A 106 6.52 -0.86 -16.20
N THR A 107 5.64 -1.26 -17.14
CA THR A 107 4.37 -0.56 -17.41
C THR A 107 3.18 -1.50 -17.31
N MET A 108 1.99 -0.94 -17.01
CA MET A 108 0.75 -1.73 -16.96
C MET A 108 0.41 -2.36 -18.30
N GLU A 109 0.65 -1.64 -19.40
CA GLU A 109 0.45 -2.18 -20.75
C GLU A 109 1.42 -3.36 -21.03
N GLY A 110 2.65 -3.25 -20.55
CA GLY A 110 3.62 -4.34 -20.64
C GLY A 110 3.22 -5.54 -19.80
N VAL A 111 2.74 -5.34 -18.57
CA VAL A 111 2.20 -6.41 -17.70
C VAL A 111 1.04 -7.13 -18.39
N VAL A 112 0.13 -6.40 -19.05
CA VAL A 112 -1.00 -7.00 -19.80
C VAL A 112 -0.49 -7.88 -20.94
N GLU A 113 0.48 -7.40 -21.71
CA GLU A 113 1.03 -8.16 -22.84
C GLU A 113 1.80 -9.40 -22.36
N VAL A 114 2.60 -9.29 -21.30
CA VAL A 114 3.28 -10.43 -20.67
C VAL A 114 2.27 -11.45 -20.12
N ALA A 115 1.20 -10.98 -19.49
CA ALA A 115 0.17 -11.85 -18.95
C ALA A 115 -0.57 -12.63 -20.05
N ARG A 116 -0.85 -11.99 -21.20
CA ARG A 116 -1.39 -12.64 -22.38
C ARG A 116 -0.44 -13.74 -22.89
N GLN A 117 0.85 -13.42 -23.02
CA GLN A 117 1.86 -14.40 -23.48
C GLN A 117 2.01 -15.57 -22.50
N TYR A 118 1.94 -15.32 -21.20
CA TYR A 118 2.02 -16.36 -20.18
C TYR A 118 0.80 -17.30 -20.25
N TYR A 119 -0.40 -16.72 -20.41
CA TYR A 119 -1.62 -17.49 -20.60
C TYR A 119 -1.52 -18.39 -21.83
N ASP A 120 -1.15 -17.84 -22.99
CA ASP A 120 -1.00 -18.59 -24.25
C ASP A 120 0.07 -19.66 -24.13
N TRP A 121 1.19 -19.37 -23.44
CA TRP A 121 2.28 -20.31 -23.25
C TRP A 121 1.88 -21.49 -22.34
N THR A 122 1.15 -21.23 -21.27
CA THR A 122 0.65 -22.29 -20.36
C THR A 122 -0.51 -23.09 -20.97
N ASP A 123 -1.40 -22.45 -21.73
CA ASP A 123 -2.48 -23.14 -22.47
C ASP A 123 -1.91 -24.15 -23.49
N ALA A 124 -0.82 -23.78 -24.14
CA ALA A 124 -0.16 -24.69 -25.10
C ALA A 124 0.51 -25.91 -24.44
N MET A 125 0.64 -25.95 -23.11
CA MET A 125 1.21 -27.10 -22.38
C MET A 125 0.20 -28.23 -22.14
N THR A 126 -1.08 -27.96 -22.30
CA THR A 126 -2.16 -28.94 -22.10
C THR A 126 -2.91 -29.21 -23.39
N SER A 127 -3.74 -30.24 -23.39
CA SER A 127 -4.62 -30.56 -24.53
C SER A 127 -6.00 -29.92 -24.39
N THR A 128 -6.29 -29.27 -23.25
CA THR A 128 -7.55 -28.61 -22.97
C THR A 128 -7.43 -27.16 -23.47
N PRO A 129 -8.27 -26.71 -24.40
CA PRO A 129 -8.18 -25.36 -24.90
C PRO A 129 -8.70 -24.35 -23.89
N ASN A 130 -8.07 -23.20 -23.82
CA ASN A 130 -8.43 -22.05 -22.98
C ASN A 130 -8.32 -22.35 -21.46
N ASP A 131 -7.34 -23.16 -21.05
CA ASP A 131 -7.03 -23.46 -19.67
C ASP A 131 -5.69 -22.87 -19.19
N GLY A 132 -5.20 -21.86 -19.92
CA GLY A 132 -4.00 -21.12 -19.57
C GLY A 132 -4.08 -20.51 -18.18
N LYS A 133 -2.92 -20.33 -17.54
CA LYS A 133 -2.83 -19.80 -16.17
C LYS A 133 -2.82 -18.27 -16.16
N ALA A 134 -3.40 -17.70 -15.13
CA ALA A 134 -3.28 -16.27 -14.86
C ALA A 134 -1.84 -15.92 -14.45
N PHE A 135 -1.36 -14.79 -14.93
CA PHE A 135 -0.01 -14.29 -14.62
C PHE A 135 0.00 -13.37 -13.40
N PHE A 136 -0.95 -12.42 -13.34
CA PHE A 136 -0.85 -11.24 -12.50
C PHE A 136 -2.12 -11.00 -11.67
N GLY A 137 -1.93 -10.40 -10.50
CA GLY A 137 -3.01 -9.89 -9.66
C GLY A 137 -2.59 -8.64 -8.87
N ARG A 138 -3.53 -8.02 -8.19
CA ARG A 138 -3.26 -6.84 -7.35
C ARG A 138 -4.06 -6.93 -6.06
N ASP A 139 -3.43 -6.60 -4.91
CA ASP A 139 -4.09 -6.62 -3.61
C ASP A 139 -5.06 -5.44 -3.44
N ALA A 140 -4.67 -4.24 -3.90
CA ALA A 140 -5.47 -3.03 -3.75
C ALA A 140 -5.89 -2.44 -5.10
N LEU A 141 -7.07 -2.84 -5.59
CA LEU A 141 -7.62 -2.30 -6.83
C LEU A 141 -7.92 -0.80 -6.74
N ALA A 142 -8.28 -0.30 -5.56
CA ALA A 142 -8.50 1.13 -5.36
C ALA A 142 -7.25 1.95 -5.68
N ASN A 143 -6.08 1.51 -5.22
CA ASN A 143 -4.81 2.18 -5.50
C ASN A 143 -4.49 2.17 -7.01
N TYR A 144 -4.74 1.05 -7.69
CA TYR A 144 -4.58 0.98 -9.14
C TYR A 144 -5.40 2.06 -9.86
N LEU A 145 -6.67 2.21 -9.47
CA LEU A 145 -7.56 3.19 -10.08
C LEU A 145 -7.13 4.63 -9.76
N LEU A 146 -6.77 4.90 -8.52
CA LEU A 146 -6.47 6.26 -8.05
C LEU A 146 -5.08 6.72 -8.48
N CYS A 147 -4.04 5.91 -8.26
CA CYS A 147 -2.68 6.25 -8.71
C CYS A 147 -2.59 6.26 -10.23
N GLY A 148 -3.17 5.27 -10.92
CA GLY A 148 -3.17 5.24 -12.38
C GLY A 148 -3.94 6.41 -13.01
N ALA A 149 -5.05 6.86 -12.41
CA ALA A 149 -5.72 8.08 -12.85
C ALA A 149 -4.84 9.32 -12.63
N GLN A 150 -4.18 9.40 -11.48
CA GLN A 150 -3.27 10.50 -11.14
C GLN A 150 -2.05 10.56 -12.08
N GLU A 151 -1.46 9.41 -12.44
CA GLU A 151 -0.41 9.32 -13.47
C GLU A 151 -0.84 9.92 -14.80
N MET A 152 -2.10 9.74 -15.17
CA MET A 152 -2.71 10.29 -16.40
C MET A 152 -3.27 11.71 -16.21
N GLY A 153 -2.99 12.39 -15.08
CA GLY A 153 -3.39 13.76 -14.80
C GLY A 153 -4.84 13.93 -14.30
N LEU A 154 -5.51 12.84 -13.89
CA LEU A 154 -6.87 12.88 -13.37
C LEU A 154 -6.89 12.61 -11.85
N THR A 155 -7.21 13.62 -11.05
CA THR A 155 -7.56 13.44 -9.62
C THR A 155 -9.04 13.08 -9.52
N ILE A 156 -9.37 11.80 -9.31
CA ILE A 156 -10.78 11.33 -9.26
C ILE A 156 -11.53 12.00 -8.11
N PHE A 157 -10.95 12.02 -6.91
CA PHE A 157 -11.53 12.64 -5.71
C PHE A 157 -10.73 13.89 -5.35
N ASP A 158 -11.14 15.06 -5.85
CA ASP A 158 -10.54 16.35 -5.46
C ASP A 158 -11.23 16.87 -4.20
N THR A 159 -10.50 16.93 -3.10
CA THR A 159 -11.03 17.33 -1.78
C THR A 159 -10.45 18.66 -1.36
N LYS A 160 -11.32 19.65 -1.11
CA LYS A 160 -10.97 20.97 -0.60
C LYS A 160 -11.83 21.33 0.59
N ASN A 161 -11.21 21.59 1.74
CA ASN A 161 -11.90 21.94 2.98
C ASN A 161 -13.01 20.93 3.36
N GLY A 162 -12.74 19.64 3.21
CA GLY A 162 -13.69 18.56 3.50
C GLY A 162 -14.82 18.40 2.48
N VAL A 163 -14.84 19.20 1.41
CA VAL A 163 -15.80 19.06 0.31
C VAL A 163 -15.14 18.31 -0.84
N MET A 164 -15.72 17.21 -1.24
CA MET A 164 -15.24 16.37 -2.33
C MET A 164 -15.92 16.73 -3.66
N THR A 165 -15.11 16.90 -4.70
CA THR A 165 -15.56 16.97 -6.09
C THR A 165 -15.10 15.72 -6.83
N LEU A 166 -16.06 15.02 -7.44
CA LEU A 166 -15.77 13.85 -8.27
C LEU A 166 -15.46 14.30 -9.70
N HIS A 167 -14.27 13.96 -10.17
CA HIS A 167 -13.89 14.16 -11.57
C HIS A 167 -13.89 12.83 -12.33
N PHE A 168 -14.34 12.88 -13.55
CA PHE A 168 -14.44 11.72 -14.42
C PHE A 168 -13.96 12.10 -15.84
N ASP A 169 -12.95 11.37 -16.32
CA ASP A 169 -12.48 11.46 -17.69
C ASP A 169 -12.68 10.10 -18.36
N LYS A 170 -13.41 10.10 -19.50
CA LYS A 170 -13.79 8.87 -20.19
C LYS A 170 -12.58 8.10 -20.72
N ASP A 171 -11.57 8.79 -21.22
CA ASP A 171 -10.42 8.16 -21.87
C ASP A 171 -9.48 7.57 -20.82
N VAL A 172 -9.29 8.28 -19.70
CA VAL A 172 -8.55 7.77 -18.54
C VAL A 172 -9.23 6.53 -17.95
N ILE A 173 -10.54 6.60 -17.69
CA ILE A 173 -11.29 5.45 -17.14
C ILE A 173 -11.28 4.27 -18.13
N ARG A 174 -11.38 4.54 -19.43
CA ARG A 174 -11.27 3.50 -20.46
C ARG A 174 -9.90 2.83 -20.43
N LYS A 175 -8.82 3.59 -20.31
CA LYS A 175 -7.46 3.05 -20.22
C LYS A 175 -7.26 2.19 -18.98
N LEU A 176 -7.76 2.62 -17.82
CA LEU A 176 -7.78 1.83 -16.60
C LEU A 176 -8.55 0.52 -16.78
N TRP A 177 -9.74 0.58 -17.38
CA TRP A 177 -10.57 -0.58 -17.64
C TRP A 177 -9.89 -1.59 -18.59
N ASP A 178 -9.32 -1.11 -19.68
CA ASP A 178 -8.70 -1.96 -20.70
C ASP A 178 -7.42 -2.65 -20.15
N ASN A 179 -6.73 -2.06 -19.17
CA ASN A 179 -5.49 -2.60 -18.60
C ASN A 179 -5.68 -3.39 -17.29
N PHE A 180 -6.91 -3.54 -16.78
CA PHE A 180 -7.18 -4.39 -15.62
C PHE A 180 -8.40 -5.30 -15.81
N TYR A 181 -9.57 -4.72 -16.07
CA TYR A 181 -10.80 -5.51 -16.17
C TYR A 181 -10.78 -6.43 -17.39
N VAL A 182 -10.32 -5.95 -18.54
CA VAL A 182 -10.26 -6.77 -19.77
C VAL A 182 -9.29 -7.97 -19.57
N PRO A 183 -8.04 -7.81 -19.07
CA PRO A 183 -7.18 -8.93 -18.75
C PRO A 183 -7.78 -9.90 -17.74
N TYR A 184 -8.52 -9.38 -16.74
CA TYR A 184 -9.17 -10.19 -15.73
C TYR A 184 -10.24 -11.13 -16.33
N ILE A 185 -11.16 -10.61 -17.16
CA ILE A 185 -12.19 -11.44 -17.81
C ILE A 185 -11.62 -12.37 -18.90
N LYS A 186 -10.38 -12.11 -19.37
CA LYS A 186 -9.65 -12.99 -20.28
C LYS A 186 -8.94 -14.13 -19.56
N GLY A 187 -8.91 -14.13 -18.22
CA GLY A 187 -8.18 -15.10 -17.42
C GLY A 187 -6.66 -14.85 -17.36
N TRP A 188 -6.17 -13.72 -17.88
CA TRP A 188 -4.76 -13.34 -17.83
C TRP A 188 -4.37 -12.80 -16.45
N PHE A 189 -5.31 -12.14 -15.78
CA PHE A 189 -5.23 -11.70 -14.40
C PHE A 189 -6.14 -12.55 -13.51
N GLY A 190 -5.79 -12.68 -12.22
CA GLY A 190 -6.53 -13.49 -11.28
C GLY A 190 -6.54 -12.95 -9.86
N ALA A 191 -7.54 -13.40 -9.09
CA ALA A 191 -7.69 -13.12 -7.68
C ALA A 191 -8.57 -14.20 -7.03
N SER A 192 -7.96 -15.24 -6.45
CA SER A 192 -8.66 -16.39 -5.88
C SER A 192 -8.60 -16.41 -4.35
N GLY A 193 -7.41 -16.16 -3.77
CA GLY A 193 -7.19 -16.11 -2.33
C GLY A 193 -7.60 -14.77 -1.70
N ARG A 194 -7.39 -14.67 -0.38
CA ARG A 194 -7.59 -13.42 0.34
C ARG A 194 -6.57 -12.37 -0.07
N PHE A 195 -5.31 -12.78 -0.16
CA PHE A 195 -4.18 -11.98 -0.64
C PHE A 195 -3.58 -12.61 -1.88
N ARG A 196 -2.92 -11.80 -2.71
CA ARG A 196 -2.26 -12.30 -3.93
C ARG A 196 -1.05 -13.19 -3.63
N SER A 197 -0.41 -12.99 -2.49
CA SER A 197 0.61 -13.92 -1.98
C SER A 197 0.06 -15.35 -1.76
N ASP A 198 -1.22 -15.50 -1.37
CA ASP A 198 -1.88 -16.81 -1.29
C ASP A 198 -2.02 -17.45 -2.66
N ASP A 199 -2.31 -16.65 -3.70
CA ASP A 199 -2.43 -17.13 -5.08
C ASP A 199 -1.06 -17.54 -5.66
N VAL A 200 0.02 -16.84 -5.33
CA VAL A 200 1.39 -17.27 -5.68
C VAL A 200 1.74 -18.56 -4.96
N LYS A 201 1.41 -18.69 -3.68
CA LYS A 201 1.65 -19.90 -2.89
C LYS A 201 0.97 -21.15 -3.47
N THR A 202 -0.18 -20.98 -4.08
CA THR A 202 -0.94 -22.09 -4.72
C THR A 202 -0.62 -22.28 -6.21
N GLY A 203 0.27 -21.47 -6.80
CA GLY A 203 0.61 -21.51 -8.21
C GLY A 203 -0.47 -20.98 -9.15
N ASN A 204 -1.46 -20.23 -8.61
CA ASN A 204 -2.52 -19.60 -9.37
C ASN A 204 -2.11 -18.28 -10.00
N LEU A 205 -1.06 -17.64 -9.47
CA LEU A 205 -0.43 -16.44 -10.03
C LEU A 205 1.08 -16.57 -10.02
N LEU A 206 1.73 -15.90 -10.96
CA LEU A 206 3.18 -15.78 -11.02
C LEU A 206 3.67 -14.46 -10.38
N ALA A 207 2.91 -13.39 -10.53
CA ALA A 207 3.25 -12.06 -10.05
C ALA A 207 2.05 -11.32 -9.44
N TYR A 208 2.34 -10.38 -8.57
CA TYR A 208 1.32 -9.48 -8.05
C TYR A 208 1.90 -8.13 -7.60
N VAL A 209 1.06 -7.12 -7.59
CA VAL A 209 1.35 -5.86 -6.89
C VAL A 209 0.69 -5.89 -5.52
N GLY A 210 1.49 -5.63 -4.50
CA GLY A 210 1.07 -5.57 -3.11
C GLY A 210 1.92 -4.59 -2.29
N SER A 211 1.53 -4.38 -1.05
CA SER A 211 2.23 -3.47 -0.13
C SER A 211 3.68 -3.91 0.10
N SER A 212 4.60 -2.96 0.24
CA SER A 212 5.97 -3.22 0.70
C SER A 212 5.99 -3.98 2.05
N ALA A 213 5.01 -3.71 2.92
CA ALA A 213 4.82 -4.44 4.18
C ALA A 213 4.36 -5.90 4.00
N SER A 214 4.10 -6.35 2.78
CA SER A 214 3.77 -7.75 2.47
C SER A 214 5.00 -8.64 2.30
N SER A 215 6.19 -8.10 2.24
CA SER A 215 7.44 -8.85 2.01
C SER A 215 7.63 -10.07 2.93
N PRO A 216 7.30 -10.03 4.24
CA PRO A 216 7.42 -11.22 5.08
C PRO A 216 6.43 -12.34 4.73
N PHE A 217 5.42 -12.06 3.92
CA PHE A 217 4.38 -13.01 3.52
C PHE A 217 4.57 -13.57 2.10
N PHE A 218 5.63 -13.16 1.39
CA PHE A 218 5.95 -13.80 0.13
C PHE A 218 6.29 -15.28 0.37
N PRO A 219 5.66 -16.22 -0.36
CA PRO A 219 5.84 -17.65 -0.08
C PRO A 219 7.24 -18.14 -0.44
N ALA A 220 7.83 -18.98 0.42
CA ALA A 220 9.10 -19.63 0.13
C ALA A 220 8.95 -20.84 -0.82
N GLN A 221 7.71 -21.28 -1.08
CA GLN A 221 7.42 -22.42 -1.96
C GLN A 221 6.04 -22.28 -2.58
N VAL A 222 5.89 -22.83 -3.77
CA VAL A 222 4.59 -23.10 -4.40
C VAL A 222 4.13 -24.51 -4.01
N MET A 223 2.84 -24.63 -3.68
CA MET A 223 2.16 -25.88 -3.33
C MET A 223 0.97 -26.06 -4.26
N THR A 224 1.12 -26.87 -5.31
CA THR A 224 0.05 -27.15 -6.28
C THR A 224 -0.92 -28.23 -5.80
N SER A 225 -0.45 -29.11 -4.90
CA SER A 225 -1.25 -30.12 -4.21
C SER A 225 -0.57 -30.51 -2.89
N ASP A 226 -1.21 -31.37 -2.09
CA ASP A 226 -0.60 -31.92 -0.86
C ASP A 226 0.68 -32.72 -1.11
N ALA A 227 0.87 -33.22 -2.35
CA ALA A 227 2.01 -34.07 -2.74
C ALA A 227 3.03 -33.34 -3.62
N GLU A 228 2.72 -32.13 -4.14
CA GLU A 228 3.56 -31.42 -5.09
C GLU A 228 3.85 -30.02 -4.61
N SER A 229 5.12 -29.79 -4.29
CA SER A 229 5.62 -28.45 -3.93
C SER A 229 7.05 -28.28 -4.43
N HIS A 230 7.44 -27.02 -4.68
CA HIS A 230 8.81 -26.64 -4.99
C HIS A 230 9.15 -25.30 -4.37
N ALA A 231 10.42 -25.12 -4.01
CA ALA A 231 10.94 -23.85 -3.48
C ALA A 231 10.95 -22.79 -4.58
N ILE A 232 10.67 -21.55 -4.21
CA ILE A 232 10.72 -20.42 -5.13
C ILE A 232 11.53 -19.26 -4.54
N GLU A 233 12.12 -18.49 -5.43
CA GLU A 233 12.86 -17.27 -5.12
C GLU A 233 12.05 -16.06 -5.59
N PRO A 234 11.97 -14.97 -4.79
CA PRO A 234 11.33 -13.74 -5.20
C PRO A 234 12.21 -12.91 -6.13
N ALA A 235 11.59 -12.19 -7.05
CA ALA A 235 12.14 -10.95 -7.61
C ALA A 235 11.19 -9.80 -7.24
N ILE A 236 11.78 -8.70 -6.75
CA ILE A 236 11.03 -7.52 -6.37
C ILE A 236 11.32 -6.43 -7.39
N LEU A 237 10.28 -5.81 -7.92
CA LEU A 237 10.38 -4.79 -8.96
C LEU A 237 9.57 -3.55 -8.55
N PRO A 238 9.86 -2.38 -9.13
CA PRO A 238 8.99 -1.21 -8.96
C PRO A 238 7.54 -1.50 -9.34
N CYS A 239 6.60 -0.80 -8.72
CA CYS A 239 5.20 -0.86 -9.12
C CYS A 239 5.05 -0.40 -10.58
N PRO A 240 4.39 -1.15 -11.47
CA PRO A 240 4.20 -0.75 -12.85
C PRO A 240 3.39 0.54 -12.97
N SER A 241 3.87 1.51 -13.75
CA SER A 241 3.16 2.74 -14.10
C SER A 241 2.51 2.65 -15.48
N PHE A 242 1.70 3.62 -15.88
CA PHE A 242 1.20 3.70 -17.24
C PHE A 242 2.26 4.23 -18.21
N ALA A 243 2.36 3.64 -19.39
CA ALA A 243 3.37 3.99 -20.39
C ALA A 243 3.33 5.49 -20.76
N GLY A 244 4.50 6.15 -20.66
CA GLY A 244 4.67 7.58 -20.93
C GLY A 244 4.19 8.51 -19.82
N CYS A 245 3.79 7.99 -18.67
CA CYS A 245 3.43 8.76 -17.47
C CYS A 245 4.58 8.76 -16.46
N SER A 246 4.61 9.76 -15.59
CA SER A 246 5.47 9.74 -14.41
C SER A 246 4.83 8.87 -13.34
N PRO A 247 5.60 8.01 -12.64
CA PRO A 247 5.07 7.14 -11.60
C PRO A 247 4.41 7.92 -10.45
N VAL A 248 3.36 7.33 -9.89
CA VAL A 248 2.68 7.80 -8.67
C VAL A 248 2.66 6.68 -7.66
N ALA A 249 3.39 6.86 -6.57
CA ALA A 249 3.48 5.87 -5.51
C ALA A 249 2.29 5.99 -4.54
N ALA A 250 1.63 4.87 -4.27
CA ALA A 250 0.57 4.82 -3.26
C ALA A 250 1.18 5.00 -1.87
N GLN A 251 0.74 6.03 -1.14
CA GLN A 251 1.09 6.18 0.26
C GLN A 251 0.09 5.39 1.11
N GLN A 252 0.59 4.36 1.77
CA GLN A 252 -0.19 3.46 2.61
C GLN A 252 0.34 3.44 4.05
N GLY A 253 -0.39 2.76 4.92
CA GLY A 253 -0.06 2.62 6.34
C GLY A 253 -0.86 3.59 7.19
N ALA A 254 -1.53 3.05 8.22
CA ALA A 254 -2.25 3.84 9.20
C ALA A 254 -1.29 4.72 9.99
N GLY A 255 -1.74 5.89 10.40
CA GLY A 255 -1.03 6.70 11.38
C GLY A 255 -1.59 6.55 12.79
N MET A 256 -1.07 7.33 13.71
CA MET A 256 -1.51 7.34 15.11
C MET A 256 -2.32 8.59 15.39
N ILE A 257 -3.46 8.40 16.05
CA ILE A 257 -4.42 9.45 16.37
C ILE A 257 -4.48 9.59 17.89
N VAL A 258 -4.27 10.81 18.38
CA VAL A 258 -4.37 11.13 19.81
C VAL A 258 -5.74 11.72 20.09
N THR A 259 -6.46 11.16 21.05
CA THR A 259 -7.76 11.65 21.48
C THR A 259 -7.65 12.68 22.59
N LYS A 260 -8.66 13.54 22.70
CA LYS A 260 -8.72 14.54 23.78
C LYS A 260 -8.74 13.88 25.15
N GLY A 261 -7.93 14.44 26.05
CA GLY A 261 -7.76 14.02 27.44
C GLY A 261 -7.18 15.15 28.26
N THR A 262 -6.56 14.83 29.39
CA THR A 262 -5.79 15.80 30.17
C THR A 262 -4.50 16.16 29.45
N ASP A 263 -3.93 17.35 29.70
CA ASP A 263 -2.64 17.78 29.13
C ASP A 263 -1.54 16.74 29.38
N ALA A 264 -1.53 16.12 30.55
CA ALA A 264 -0.54 15.09 30.88
C ALA A 264 -0.68 13.85 30.00
N GLN A 265 -1.89 13.41 29.71
CA GLN A 265 -2.16 12.26 28.83
C GLN A 265 -1.76 12.58 27.38
N ILE A 266 -2.13 13.76 26.87
CA ILE A 266 -1.78 14.19 25.50
C ILE A 266 -0.24 14.27 25.38
N ARG A 267 0.45 14.91 26.31
CA ARG A 267 1.93 14.99 26.30
C ARG A 267 2.58 13.61 26.37
N ALA A 268 2.07 12.70 27.16
CA ALA A 268 2.59 11.33 27.23
C ALA A 268 2.45 10.60 25.88
N CYS A 269 1.31 10.78 25.18
CA CYS A 269 1.13 10.24 23.82
C CYS A 269 2.14 10.86 22.84
N VAL A 270 2.31 12.17 22.87
CA VAL A 270 3.26 12.88 21.99
C VAL A 270 4.70 12.42 22.23
N GLU A 271 5.13 12.31 23.49
CA GLU A 271 6.47 11.83 23.83
C GLU A 271 6.69 10.37 23.38
N PHE A 272 5.66 9.52 23.52
CA PHE A 272 5.72 8.15 22.98
C PHE A 272 5.88 8.15 21.45
N LEU A 273 5.12 8.99 20.72
CA LEU A 273 5.20 9.08 19.26
C LEU A 273 6.58 9.57 18.81
N LYS A 274 7.12 10.59 19.47
CA LYS A 274 8.48 11.10 19.22
C LYS A 274 9.54 10.02 19.49
N TRP A 275 9.40 9.28 20.60
CA TRP A 275 10.30 8.17 20.92
C TRP A 275 10.21 7.05 19.88
N PHE A 276 9.01 6.66 19.48
CA PHE A 276 8.80 5.61 18.49
C PHE A 276 9.41 5.96 17.11
N THR A 277 9.40 7.23 16.74
CA THR A 277 9.93 7.72 15.46
C THR A 277 11.39 8.20 15.54
N GLN A 278 12.09 8.02 16.68
CA GLN A 278 13.54 8.15 16.71
C GLN A 278 14.16 7.15 15.72
N PRO A 279 15.24 7.52 15.02
CA PRO A 279 15.79 6.70 13.94
C PRO A 279 16.02 5.23 14.33
N GLU A 280 16.63 4.98 15.48
CA GLU A 280 16.94 3.62 15.96
C GLU A 280 15.68 2.77 16.19
N ASN A 281 14.63 3.35 16.79
CA ASN A 281 13.37 2.64 17.07
C ASN A 281 12.56 2.43 15.80
N ASN A 282 12.51 3.45 14.95
CA ASN A 282 11.74 3.41 13.72
C ASN A 282 12.37 2.46 12.68
N ILE A 283 13.70 2.45 12.55
CA ILE A 283 14.43 1.46 11.73
C ILE A 283 14.16 0.05 12.24
N ALA A 284 14.30 -0.18 13.57
CA ALA A 284 14.06 -1.51 14.15
C ALA A 284 12.64 -2.00 13.87
N PHE A 285 11.63 -1.13 13.99
CA PHE A 285 10.25 -1.47 13.63
C PHE A 285 10.12 -1.79 12.13
N SER A 286 10.69 -0.97 11.27
CA SER A 286 10.58 -1.09 9.81
C SER A 286 11.21 -2.38 9.30
N VAL A 287 12.41 -2.71 9.73
CA VAL A 287 13.11 -3.96 9.34
C VAL A 287 12.31 -5.20 9.72
N ASN A 288 11.69 -5.19 10.92
CA ASN A 288 10.94 -6.35 11.41
C ASN A 288 9.51 -6.46 10.84
N SER A 289 8.96 -5.39 10.27
CA SER A 289 7.56 -5.35 9.84
C SER A 289 7.35 -5.16 8.34
N GLY A 290 8.41 -4.82 7.59
CA GLY A 290 8.34 -4.47 6.17
C GLY A 290 7.74 -3.09 5.89
N TYR A 291 7.45 -2.28 6.92
CA TYR A 291 7.06 -0.89 6.75
C TYR A 291 8.27 0.01 6.52
N LEU A 292 8.01 1.23 6.03
CA LEU A 292 9.02 2.27 5.84
C LEU A 292 9.12 3.16 7.08
N PRO A 293 10.35 3.58 7.46
CA PRO A 293 10.54 4.62 8.45
C PRO A 293 9.99 5.96 7.94
N VAL A 294 9.64 6.84 8.87
CA VAL A 294 8.90 8.08 8.54
C VAL A 294 9.72 9.36 8.66
N THR A 295 10.98 9.28 9.11
CA THR A 295 11.87 10.44 9.19
C THR A 295 12.99 10.34 8.15
N HIS A 296 13.46 11.47 7.62
CA HIS A 296 14.57 11.50 6.65
C HIS A 296 15.83 10.78 7.17
N ALA A 297 16.09 10.88 8.47
CA ALA A 297 17.26 10.22 9.08
C ALA A 297 17.13 8.69 9.11
N ALA A 298 15.91 8.17 9.25
CA ALA A 298 15.63 6.73 9.29
C ALA A 298 15.27 6.17 7.91
N ALA A 299 14.62 6.95 7.05
CA ALA A 299 14.25 6.57 5.68
C ALA A 299 15.46 6.68 4.73
N ASN A 300 16.54 6.01 5.10
CA ASN A 300 17.81 6.02 4.38
C ASN A 300 18.45 4.62 4.45
N LEU A 301 18.68 4.00 3.31
CA LEU A 301 19.18 2.63 3.22
C LEU A 301 20.53 2.45 3.95
N ASN A 302 21.44 3.43 3.84
CA ASN A 302 22.72 3.37 4.54
C ASN A 302 22.56 3.39 6.07
N ALA A 303 21.63 4.20 6.58
CA ALA A 303 21.32 4.25 8.02
C ALA A 303 20.71 2.92 8.49
N ILE A 304 19.83 2.32 7.68
CA ILE A 304 19.23 1.01 7.97
C ILE A 304 20.29 -0.08 7.99
N GLN A 305 21.19 -0.13 7.00
CA GLN A 305 22.31 -1.08 6.94
C GLN A 305 23.30 -0.89 8.10
N ALA A 306 23.55 0.37 8.49
CA ALA A 306 24.43 0.69 9.62
C ALA A 306 23.82 0.38 11.00
N SER A 307 22.54 0.06 11.09
CA SER A 307 21.85 -0.24 12.36
C SER A 307 22.31 -1.54 13.03
N GLY A 308 22.99 -2.42 12.28
CA GLY A 308 23.44 -3.73 12.77
C GLY A 308 22.31 -4.77 12.88
N LEU A 309 21.12 -4.47 12.39
CA LEU A 309 20.01 -5.43 12.31
C LEU A 309 20.26 -6.41 11.17
N GLU A 310 19.78 -7.63 11.33
CA GLU A 310 19.84 -8.63 10.27
C GLU A 310 18.84 -8.29 9.16
N LEU A 311 19.34 -8.11 7.94
CA LEU A 311 18.56 -7.81 6.74
C LEU A 311 18.61 -9.02 5.82
N THR A 312 17.45 -9.58 5.49
CA THR A 312 17.37 -10.55 4.41
C THR A 312 17.44 -9.86 3.04
N ASP A 313 17.79 -10.58 1.99
CA ASP A 313 17.85 -10.03 0.63
C ASP A 313 16.52 -9.43 0.20
N ILE A 314 15.39 -10.07 0.53
CA ILE A 314 14.05 -9.56 0.19
C ILE A 314 13.75 -8.25 0.94
N VAL A 315 14.08 -8.17 2.23
CA VAL A 315 13.87 -6.94 3.02
C VAL A 315 14.73 -5.81 2.47
N THR A 316 15.98 -6.09 2.09
CA THR A 316 16.89 -5.09 1.52
C THR A 316 16.35 -4.56 0.19
N GLN A 317 15.93 -5.42 -0.73
CA GLN A 317 15.35 -5.02 -2.02
C GLN A 317 14.05 -4.22 -1.85
N VAL A 318 13.17 -4.66 -0.95
CA VAL A 318 11.91 -3.96 -0.68
C VAL A 318 12.15 -2.57 -0.11
N LEU A 319 13.08 -2.43 0.84
CA LEU A 319 13.41 -1.12 1.42
C LEU A 319 14.06 -0.20 0.38
N ASP A 320 15.01 -0.70 -0.40
CA ASP A 320 15.69 0.06 -1.44
C ASP A 320 14.69 0.64 -2.46
N LEU A 321 13.88 -0.22 -3.09
CA LEU A 321 12.89 0.17 -4.08
C LEU A 321 11.79 1.08 -3.50
N SER A 322 11.36 0.81 -2.27
CA SER A 322 10.32 1.62 -1.65
C SER A 322 10.80 3.00 -1.23
N LEU A 323 12.06 3.11 -0.76
CA LEU A 323 12.66 4.40 -0.41
C LEU A 323 12.95 5.21 -1.68
N ASP A 324 13.39 4.56 -2.76
CA ASP A 324 13.56 5.21 -4.06
C ASP A 324 12.22 5.79 -4.58
N ALA A 325 11.13 5.01 -4.51
CA ALA A 325 9.80 5.47 -4.89
C ALA A 325 9.33 6.66 -4.02
N VAL A 326 9.58 6.63 -2.71
CA VAL A 326 9.21 7.75 -1.81
C VAL A 326 10.03 9.01 -2.09
N GLU A 327 11.27 8.88 -2.54
CA GLU A 327 12.16 10.02 -2.85
C GLU A 327 11.86 10.64 -4.22
N HIS A 328 11.50 9.83 -5.22
CA HIS A 328 11.46 10.27 -6.62
C HIS A 328 10.05 10.34 -7.23
N ASP A 329 9.09 9.57 -6.70
CA ASP A 329 7.73 9.53 -7.24
C ASP A 329 6.81 10.53 -6.53
N ALA A 330 5.72 10.89 -7.20
CA ALA A 330 4.64 11.62 -6.54
C ALA A 330 3.91 10.70 -5.56
N LEU A 331 3.86 11.06 -4.28
CA LEU A 331 3.11 10.30 -3.29
C LEU A 331 1.62 10.64 -3.37
N TYR A 332 0.78 9.62 -3.39
CA TYR A 332 -0.67 9.77 -3.42
C TYR A 332 -1.33 9.10 -2.22
N THR A 333 -2.18 9.85 -1.54
CA THR A 333 -3.12 9.36 -0.55
C THR A 333 -4.48 10.02 -0.75
N THR A 334 -5.56 9.34 -0.36
CA THR A 334 -6.92 9.90 -0.43
C THR A 334 -7.19 10.71 0.81
N HIS A 335 -7.48 12.01 0.65
CA HIS A 335 -7.93 12.86 1.75
C HIS A 335 -9.34 12.48 2.21
N ALA A 336 -9.60 12.63 3.52
CA ALA A 336 -10.94 12.45 4.07
C ALA A 336 -11.90 13.56 3.59
N PHE A 337 -13.18 13.23 3.44
CA PHE A 337 -14.21 14.19 3.05
C PHE A 337 -15.56 13.90 3.72
N LEU A 338 -16.36 14.96 3.86
CA LEU A 338 -17.75 14.86 4.32
C LEU A 338 -18.59 14.15 3.25
N GLU A 339 -19.38 13.16 3.69
CA GLU A 339 -20.40 12.52 2.86
C GLU A 339 -19.91 11.79 1.62
N GLY A 340 -18.91 10.89 1.78
CA GLY A 340 -18.77 9.78 0.85
C GLY A 340 -19.45 8.53 1.44
N PRO A 341 -20.08 7.66 0.65
CA PRO A 341 -20.29 6.31 1.14
C PRO A 341 -18.91 5.79 1.53
N ARG A 342 -18.74 5.31 2.77
CA ARG A 342 -17.53 4.59 3.15
C ARG A 342 -17.18 3.68 1.99
N PRO A 343 -15.93 3.68 1.48
CA PRO A 343 -15.59 2.76 0.42
C PRO A 343 -16.04 1.40 0.91
N ALA A 344 -16.98 0.81 0.17
CA ALA A 344 -17.42 -0.54 0.47
C ALA A 344 -16.16 -1.36 0.64
N SER A 345 -16.12 -2.17 1.68
CA SER A 345 -15.08 -3.19 1.92
C SER A 345 -14.57 -3.69 0.57
N PRO A 346 -13.26 -3.91 0.39
CA PRO A 346 -12.61 -4.07 -0.91
C PRO A 346 -13.52 -4.81 -1.87
N CYS A 347 -13.80 -4.18 -3.00
CA CYS A 347 -14.74 -4.67 -3.99
C CYS A 347 -14.40 -6.15 -4.25
N LYS A 348 -15.15 -7.04 -3.61
CA LYS A 348 -15.10 -8.45 -3.97
C LYS A 348 -15.70 -8.49 -5.37
N MET A 349 -14.84 -8.58 -6.38
CA MET A 349 -15.32 -8.96 -7.68
C MET A 349 -16.01 -10.33 -7.57
N PRO A 350 -17.12 -10.51 -8.25
CA PRO A 350 -17.88 -11.76 -8.20
C PRO A 350 -17.07 -12.97 -8.66
#